data_1d1b64f6a75cdcd314e2f28307d94545
#
_entry.id   1d1b64f6a75cdcd314e2f28307d94545
#
_cell.length_a   1.000
_cell.length_b   1.000
_cell.length_c   1.000
_cell.angle_alpha   90.00
_cell.angle_beta   90.00
_cell.angle_gamma   90.00
#
_symmetry.space_group_name_H-M   'P 1'
#
loop_
_entity.id
_entity.type
_entity.pdbx_description
1 polymer ?
#
loop_
_entity_poly.entity_id
_entity_poly.type
_entity_poly.pdbx_seq_one_letter_code
_entity_poly.pdbx_strand_id
1 'polypeptide(L)'
;MIKVIYILYFFISCIFFWGGLYLINYDDKKLLLEKIKELCKKEISLSDLSETLELNKYETLSLLKELENDKDNIVKKVKDDDIYLFNNGERKNEENYYHFETDENNEIKFTLISDTRIGSKYQQISILNDIYKKSAELGIDKVIHCGNITEGLYPVKNKYSNTLFLDDTMRQVNYVIENYPYIEGIKTYFINGTKDETHFKNDGINIGKRIAEERDDMIYLGTNTCHITIDKVNMLLINLNLAKTYTISYRPQQFINSMRSEDKPNILLYGGLLEMQKFNYRNVNCISVPSVVATTDEMTQKRYSNNIGAWYITLKVNKKGYLESIQALASPYYVTNKEDYIKSKVLHLTKGENKW
;
A
#
# COMPACT_ATOMS: atom_id res chain seq x y z
N MET A 1 -5.13 52.54 -45.55
CA MET A 1 -4.67 51.23 -46.04
C MET A 1 -3.22 50.87 -45.64
N ILE A 2 -2.34 51.84 -45.34
CA ILE A 2 -0.95 51.59 -44.95
C ILE A 2 -0.77 51.19 -43.46
N LYS A 3 -1.65 51.59 -42.56
CA LYS A 3 -1.57 51.23 -41.14
C LYS A 3 -1.99 49.77 -40.81
N VAL A 4 -2.76 49.13 -41.64
CA VAL A 4 -3.21 47.75 -41.45
C VAL A 4 -2.11 46.74 -41.89
N ILE A 5 -1.30 47.11 -42.85
CA ILE A 5 -0.17 46.27 -43.34
C ILE A 5 0.97 46.22 -42.31
N TYR A 6 1.20 47.33 -41.55
CA TYR A 6 2.23 47.33 -40.49
C TYR A 6 1.88 46.50 -39.26
N ILE A 7 0.59 46.41 -38.94
CA ILE A 7 0.13 45.56 -37.83
C ILE A 7 0.19 44.10 -38.20
N LEU A 8 -0.08 43.73 -39.43
CA LEU A 8 0.09 42.35 -39.91
C LEU A 8 1.58 41.93 -39.99
N TYR A 9 2.47 42.84 -40.37
CA TYR A 9 3.92 42.55 -40.40
C TYR A 9 4.52 42.44 -38.98
N PHE A 10 4.00 43.18 -38.00
CA PHE A 10 4.42 43.10 -36.61
C PHE A 10 3.91 41.83 -35.94
N PHE A 11 2.73 41.34 -36.30
CA PHE A 11 2.20 40.06 -35.84
C PHE A 11 2.93 38.86 -36.47
N ILE A 12 3.31 38.96 -37.73
CA ILE A 12 4.06 37.90 -38.42
C ILE A 12 5.52 37.88 -37.93
N SER A 13 6.16 39.00 -37.63
CA SER A 13 7.52 39.00 -37.09
C SER A 13 7.60 38.62 -35.60
N CYS A 14 6.56 38.79 -34.79
CA CYS A 14 6.50 38.26 -33.43
C CYS A 14 6.24 36.76 -33.37
N ILE A 15 5.68 36.17 -34.43
CA ILE A 15 5.51 34.70 -34.54
C ILE A 15 6.81 34.02 -34.93
N PHE A 16 7.76 34.76 -35.58
CA PHE A 16 9.06 34.21 -35.98
C PHE A 16 10.19 34.36 -34.95
N PHE A 17 9.96 35.03 -33.82
CA PHE A 17 10.98 35.26 -32.77
C PHE A 17 10.73 34.55 -31.46
N TRP A 18 9.65 33.80 -31.33
CA TRP A 18 9.41 32.88 -30.21
C TRP A 18 9.34 31.46 -30.75
N GLY A 19 10.47 30.77 -30.64
CA GLY A 19 10.79 29.36 -30.84
C GLY A 19 9.72 28.46 -31.46
N GLY A 20 10.05 27.90 -32.59
CA GLY A 20 9.28 26.97 -33.39
C GLY A 20 8.56 25.89 -32.59
N LEU A 21 7.41 26.20 -32.07
CA LEU A 21 6.35 25.22 -31.81
C LEU A 21 5.55 25.16 -33.13
N TYR A 22 5.92 24.21 -34.00
CA TYR A 22 4.97 23.73 -34.99
C TYR A 22 3.69 23.38 -34.24
N LEU A 23 2.58 24.01 -34.62
CA LEU A 23 1.23 23.60 -34.24
C LEU A 23 1.01 22.21 -34.86
N ILE A 24 1.54 21.18 -34.21
CA ILE A 24 1.21 19.80 -34.55
C ILE A 24 -0.32 19.73 -34.37
N ASN A 25 -1.02 19.38 -35.43
CA ASN A 25 -2.48 19.18 -35.39
C ASN A 25 -2.79 18.20 -34.24
N TYR A 26 -3.91 18.41 -33.56
CA TYR A 26 -4.29 17.60 -32.38
C TYR A 26 -4.29 16.09 -32.67
N ASP A 27 -4.72 15.70 -33.88
CA ASP A 27 -4.76 14.31 -34.32
C ASP A 27 -3.34 13.76 -34.58
N ASP A 28 -2.45 14.56 -35.16
CA ASP A 28 -1.05 14.19 -35.39
C ASP A 28 -0.29 14.05 -34.07
N LYS A 29 -0.58 14.91 -33.10
CA LYS A 29 0.03 14.85 -31.76
C LYS A 29 -0.38 13.58 -31.01
N LYS A 30 -1.65 13.21 -31.08
CA LYS A 30 -2.15 11.98 -30.46
C LYS A 30 -1.49 10.74 -31.06
N LEU A 31 -1.33 10.71 -32.39
CA LEU A 31 -0.65 9.64 -33.08
C LEU A 31 0.84 9.53 -32.70
N LEU A 32 1.52 10.68 -32.52
CA LEU A 32 2.91 10.72 -32.06
C LEU A 32 3.05 10.21 -30.62
N LEU A 33 2.15 10.56 -29.70
CA LEU A 33 2.15 10.05 -28.33
C LEU A 33 1.94 8.53 -28.30
N GLU A 34 1.04 7.99 -29.11
CA GLU A 34 0.84 6.54 -29.23
C GLU A 34 2.08 5.84 -29.81
N LYS A 35 2.72 6.43 -30.81
CA LYS A 35 3.96 5.90 -31.41
C LYS A 35 5.12 5.91 -30.41
N ILE A 36 5.24 6.95 -29.58
CA ILE A 36 6.22 6.99 -28.48
C ILE A 36 5.94 5.85 -27.48
N LYS A 37 4.69 5.65 -27.10
CA LYS A 37 4.28 4.55 -26.21
C LYS A 37 4.66 3.17 -26.77
N GLU A 38 4.58 3.00 -28.06
CA GLU A 38 4.93 1.74 -28.72
C GLU A 38 6.44 1.52 -28.81
N LEU A 39 7.19 2.55 -29.20
CA LEU A 39 8.64 2.49 -29.32
C LEU A 39 9.33 2.30 -27.97
N CYS A 40 8.84 2.95 -26.92
CA CYS A 40 9.38 2.85 -25.58
C CYS A 40 8.97 1.55 -24.82
N LYS A 41 8.27 0.61 -25.46
CA LYS A 41 8.08 -0.75 -24.90
C LYS A 41 9.41 -1.48 -24.70
N LYS A 42 10.46 -1.04 -25.35
CA LYS A 42 11.86 -1.45 -25.13
C LYS A 42 12.66 -0.21 -24.76
N GLU A 43 13.77 -0.42 -24.07
CA GLU A 43 14.71 0.67 -23.81
C GLU A 43 15.16 1.31 -25.12
N ILE A 44 14.96 2.62 -25.26
CA ILE A 44 15.33 3.39 -26.44
C ILE A 44 16.02 4.69 -26.01
N SER A 45 17.12 5.05 -26.68
CA SER A 45 17.79 6.30 -26.39
C SER A 45 16.97 7.50 -26.92
N LEU A 46 17.14 8.68 -26.29
CA LEU A 46 16.50 9.90 -26.77
C LEU A 46 16.88 10.21 -28.21
N SER A 47 18.13 9.90 -28.61
CA SER A 47 18.63 10.11 -29.97
C SER A 47 17.88 9.23 -30.94
N ASP A 48 17.79 7.91 -30.67
CA ASP A 48 17.12 6.96 -31.56
C ASP A 48 15.61 7.23 -31.63
N LEU A 49 15.02 7.64 -30.50
CA LEU A 49 13.61 8.01 -30.45
C LEU A 49 13.32 9.25 -31.30
N SER A 50 14.18 10.29 -31.18
CA SER A 50 14.06 11.52 -31.98
C SER A 50 14.21 11.26 -33.48
N GLU A 51 15.18 10.40 -33.85
CA GLU A 51 15.41 10.01 -35.25
C GLU A 51 14.22 9.21 -35.80
N THR A 52 13.71 8.24 -35.04
CA THR A 52 12.58 7.40 -35.47
C THR A 52 11.26 8.19 -35.61
N LEU A 53 11.10 9.26 -34.82
CA LEU A 53 9.95 10.15 -34.89
C LEU A 53 10.11 11.29 -35.89
N GLU A 54 11.30 11.45 -36.48
CA GLU A 54 11.65 12.58 -37.34
C GLU A 54 11.46 13.94 -36.64
N LEU A 55 11.70 13.97 -35.32
CA LEU A 55 11.56 15.16 -34.46
C LEU A 55 12.91 15.57 -33.92
N ASN A 56 13.06 16.86 -33.58
CA ASN A 56 14.24 17.28 -32.84
C ASN A 56 14.14 16.86 -31.34
N LYS A 57 15.30 16.84 -30.65
CA LYS A 57 15.39 16.40 -29.26
C LYS A 57 14.49 17.20 -28.32
N TYR A 58 14.27 18.49 -28.56
CA TYR A 58 13.42 19.35 -27.71
C TYR A 58 11.94 19.02 -27.89
N GLU A 59 11.51 18.76 -29.11
CA GLU A 59 10.13 18.34 -29.42
C GLU A 59 9.85 16.97 -28.80
N THR A 60 10.76 16.02 -28.94
CA THR A 60 10.67 14.69 -28.36
C THR A 60 10.60 14.77 -26.82
N LEU A 61 11.46 15.59 -26.18
CA LEU A 61 11.41 15.82 -24.73
C LEU A 61 10.11 16.48 -24.26
N SER A 62 9.54 17.38 -25.07
CA SER A 62 8.25 18.02 -24.75
C SER A 62 7.12 16.99 -24.73
N LEU A 63 7.07 16.09 -25.71
CA LEU A 63 6.10 15.01 -25.78
C LEU A 63 6.29 13.98 -24.65
N LEU A 64 7.55 13.65 -24.31
CA LEU A 64 7.87 12.78 -23.20
C LEU A 64 7.41 13.37 -21.85
N LYS A 65 7.62 14.68 -21.62
CA LYS A 65 7.12 15.38 -20.42
C LYS A 65 5.60 15.39 -20.33
N GLU A 66 4.94 15.46 -21.45
CA GLU A 66 3.46 15.37 -21.46
C GLU A 66 2.99 13.97 -21.03
N LEU A 67 3.68 12.92 -21.51
CA LEU A 67 3.41 11.55 -21.07
C LEU A 67 3.77 11.29 -19.60
N GLU A 68 4.79 11.98 -19.06
CA GLU A 68 5.11 11.91 -17.62
C GLU A 68 4.00 12.53 -16.73
N ASN A 69 3.32 13.54 -17.24
CA ASN A 69 2.22 14.21 -16.53
C ASN A 69 0.87 13.49 -16.66
N ASP A 70 0.74 12.57 -17.62
CA ASP A 70 -0.44 11.74 -17.78
C ASP A 70 -0.45 10.64 -16.69
N LYS A 71 -1.46 10.65 -15.81
CA LYS A 71 -1.52 9.81 -14.60
C LYS A 71 -1.43 8.31 -14.87
N ASP A 72 -1.66 7.90 -16.11
CA ASP A 72 -1.67 6.49 -16.53
C ASP A 72 -0.40 6.06 -17.27
N ASN A 73 0.54 6.98 -17.53
CA ASN A 73 1.72 6.72 -18.34
C ASN A 73 2.98 7.30 -17.70
N ILE A 74 3.78 6.48 -17.05
CA ILE A 74 5.04 6.90 -16.44
C ILE A 74 6.18 6.62 -17.41
N VAL A 75 6.80 7.68 -17.94
CA VAL A 75 8.08 7.61 -18.65
C VAL A 75 9.18 7.71 -17.60
N LYS A 76 9.95 6.65 -17.42
CA LYS A 76 11.05 6.62 -16.47
C LYS A 76 12.36 6.90 -17.19
N LYS A 77 13.08 7.94 -16.79
CA LYS A 77 14.47 8.16 -17.18
C LYS A 77 15.35 7.14 -16.45
N VAL A 78 16.04 6.29 -17.20
CA VAL A 78 17.05 5.39 -16.63
C VAL A 78 18.37 6.14 -16.59
N LYS A 79 19.12 6.05 -15.50
CA LYS A 79 20.33 6.84 -15.19
C LYS A 79 21.36 6.85 -16.31
N ASP A 80 21.95 8.02 -16.47
CA ASP A 80 23.21 8.36 -17.13
C ASP A 80 23.29 8.42 -18.66
N ASP A 81 22.35 7.84 -19.44
CA ASP A 81 22.43 7.80 -20.92
C ASP A 81 21.14 8.23 -21.63
N ASP A 82 20.40 9.24 -21.23
CA ASP A 82 19.19 9.71 -21.93
C ASP A 82 18.30 8.57 -22.50
N ILE A 83 18.24 7.44 -21.79
CA ILE A 83 17.44 6.27 -22.16
C ILE A 83 16.04 6.41 -21.55
N TYR A 84 15.02 6.25 -22.38
CA TYR A 84 13.61 6.29 -21.96
C TYR A 84 12.99 4.91 -22.10
N LEU A 85 12.31 4.50 -21.05
CA LEU A 85 11.47 3.32 -21.02
C LEU A 85 10.04 3.77 -20.74
N PHE A 86 9.16 3.50 -21.68
CA PHE A 86 7.73 3.63 -21.45
C PHE A 86 7.26 2.40 -20.67
N ASN A 87 7.05 2.57 -19.39
CA ASN A 87 6.27 1.63 -18.65
C ASN A 87 4.82 1.85 -19.10
N ASN A 88 4.35 1.02 -20.05
CA ASN A 88 2.93 0.94 -20.31
C ASN A 88 2.29 0.80 -18.96
N GLY A 89 1.54 1.78 -18.54
CA GLY A 89 0.79 1.79 -17.30
C GLY A 89 -0.30 0.71 -17.16
N GLU A 90 -0.15 -0.45 -17.74
CA GLU A 90 -0.28 -1.63 -16.95
C GLU A 90 0.78 -1.51 -15.83
N ARG A 91 0.50 -0.62 -14.86
CA ARG A 91 0.42 -1.25 -13.57
C ARG A 91 -0.52 -2.43 -13.85
N LYS A 92 0.04 -3.57 -14.18
CA LYS A 92 -0.26 -4.73 -13.40
C LYS A 92 0.08 -4.18 -12.01
N ASN A 93 -0.90 -3.56 -11.34
CA ASN A 93 -1.14 -3.94 -9.98
C ASN A 93 -0.96 -5.43 -10.16
N GLU A 94 0.18 -5.98 -9.79
CA GLU A 94 0.22 -7.38 -9.44
C GLU A 94 -0.84 -7.36 -8.36
N GLU A 95 -2.09 -7.53 -8.80
CA GLU A 95 -3.20 -7.76 -7.91
C GLU A 95 -2.70 -9.01 -7.26
N ASN A 96 -2.12 -8.82 -6.07
CA ASN A 96 -1.46 -9.88 -5.38
C ASN A 96 -2.59 -10.80 -4.98
N TYR A 97 -2.65 -11.95 -5.62
CA TYR A 97 -3.63 -12.98 -5.33
C TYR A 97 -2.99 -13.99 -4.41
N TYR A 98 -3.69 -14.32 -3.37
CA TYR A 98 -3.31 -15.37 -2.45
C TYR A 98 -4.49 -16.32 -2.23
N HIS A 99 -4.21 -17.59 -2.01
CA HIS A 99 -5.23 -18.60 -1.74
C HIS A 99 -5.00 -19.24 -0.38
N PHE A 100 -6.05 -19.30 0.43
CA PHE A 100 -6.07 -20.09 1.65
C PHE A 100 -6.98 -21.29 1.48
N GLU A 101 -6.55 -22.41 2.05
CA GLU A 101 -7.35 -23.61 2.17
C GLU A 101 -8.10 -23.63 3.50
N THR A 102 -9.29 -24.23 3.49
CA THR A 102 -10.06 -24.49 4.70
C THR A 102 -9.60 -25.79 5.35
N ASP A 103 -9.89 -25.96 6.63
CA ASP A 103 -9.67 -27.22 7.34
C ASP A 103 -10.74 -28.30 6.99
N GLU A 104 -10.67 -29.47 7.63
CA GLU A 104 -11.61 -30.59 7.45
C GLU A 104 -13.08 -30.21 7.78
N ASN A 105 -13.28 -29.18 8.59
CA ASN A 105 -14.59 -28.66 8.97
C ASN A 105 -15.10 -27.56 8.01
N ASN A 106 -14.38 -27.30 6.93
CA ASN A 106 -14.57 -26.17 6.02
C ASN A 106 -14.46 -24.80 6.74
N GLU A 107 -13.60 -24.72 7.74
CA GLU A 107 -13.33 -23.51 8.50
C GLU A 107 -11.91 -22.99 8.24
N ILE A 108 -11.73 -21.70 8.36
CA ILE A 108 -10.43 -21.06 8.42
C ILE A 108 -10.42 -20.06 9.57
N LYS A 109 -9.35 -20.12 10.35
CA LYS A 109 -9.14 -19.20 11.47
C LYS A 109 -7.92 -18.32 11.20
N PHE A 110 -8.05 -17.03 11.52
CA PHE A 110 -6.93 -16.10 11.45
C PHE A 110 -7.10 -14.95 12.44
N THR A 111 -5.97 -14.43 12.90
CA THR A 111 -5.89 -13.19 13.64
C THR A 111 -5.73 -12.03 12.67
N LEU A 112 -6.39 -10.90 12.91
CA LEU A 112 -6.37 -9.75 12.05
C LEU A 112 -5.88 -8.52 12.82
N ILE A 113 -4.77 -7.95 12.36
CA ILE A 113 -4.08 -6.79 12.94
C ILE A 113 -3.65 -5.79 11.87
N SER A 114 -3.33 -4.58 12.29
CA SER A 114 -2.81 -3.51 11.43
C SER A 114 -1.97 -2.52 12.23
N ASP A 115 -1.21 -1.68 11.54
CA ASP A 115 -0.58 -0.51 12.14
C ASP A 115 0.27 -0.83 13.40
N THR A 116 1.17 -1.81 13.30
CA THR A 116 2.14 -2.09 14.37
C THR A 116 3.19 -0.99 14.50
N ARG A 117 3.46 -0.27 13.41
CA ARG A 117 4.29 0.94 13.33
C ARG A 117 5.62 0.81 14.06
N ILE A 118 6.33 -0.27 13.77
CA ILE A 118 7.66 -0.54 14.30
C ILE A 118 8.61 0.61 13.90
N GLY A 119 9.48 0.99 14.84
CA GLY A 119 10.35 2.17 14.71
C GLY A 119 9.77 3.44 15.32
N SER A 120 8.50 3.41 15.73
CA SER A 120 7.86 4.47 16.50
C SER A 120 8.08 4.30 18.01
N LYS A 121 8.27 5.39 18.74
CA LYS A 121 8.26 5.41 20.23
C LYS A 121 6.91 4.96 20.80
N TYR A 122 5.89 4.90 19.96
CA TYR A 122 4.53 4.48 20.33
C TYR A 122 4.24 3.03 19.99
N GLN A 123 5.20 2.29 19.41
CA GLN A 123 5.03 0.84 19.15
C GLN A 123 4.70 0.09 20.44
N GLN A 124 3.96 -1.02 20.30
CA GLN A 124 3.50 -1.84 21.42
C GLN A 124 3.84 -3.31 21.19
N ILE A 125 5.14 -3.64 21.28
CA ILE A 125 5.62 -5.01 21.09
C ILE A 125 5.07 -5.96 22.15
N SER A 126 4.88 -5.49 23.38
CA SER A 126 4.28 -6.30 24.46
C SER A 126 2.84 -6.71 24.12
N ILE A 127 2.02 -5.80 23.58
CA ILE A 127 0.68 -6.11 23.11
C ILE A 127 0.73 -7.04 21.91
N LEU A 128 1.63 -6.79 20.96
CA LEU A 128 1.81 -7.64 19.78
C LEU A 128 2.16 -9.09 20.20
N ASN A 129 3.08 -9.24 21.14
CA ASN A 129 3.43 -10.55 21.72
C ASN A 129 2.21 -11.25 22.36
N ASP A 130 1.39 -10.50 23.11
CA ASP A 130 0.19 -11.06 23.75
C ASP A 130 -0.87 -11.49 22.72
N ILE A 131 -1.02 -10.72 21.62
CA ILE A 131 -1.89 -11.11 20.50
C ILE A 131 -1.44 -12.43 19.87
N TYR A 132 -0.14 -12.61 19.64
CA TYR A 132 0.39 -13.87 19.09
C TYR A 132 0.21 -15.06 20.05
N LYS A 133 0.41 -14.85 21.35
CA LYS A 133 0.12 -15.88 22.37
C LYS A 133 -1.34 -16.30 22.33
N LYS A 134 -2.27 -15.35 22.35
CA LYS A 134 -3.70 -15.62 22.26
C LYS A 134 -4.08 -16.31 20.95
N SER A 135 -3.40 -15.98 19.85
CA SER A 135 -3.59 -16.68 18.56
C SER A 135 -3.24 -18.17 18.71
N ALA A 136 -2.07 -18.46 19.32
CA ALA A 136 -1.67 -19.85 19.59
C ALA A 136 -2.64 -20.60 20.51
N GLU A 137 -3.10 -19.95 21.60
CA GLU A 137 -4.08 -20.51 22.53
C GLU A 137 -5.43 -20.84 21.87
N LEU A 138 -5.82 -20.03 20.86
CA LEU A 138 -7.04 -20.25 20.07
C LEU A 138 -6.86 -21.23 18.91
N GLY A 139 -5.66 -21.81 18.75
CA GLY A 139 -5.33 -22.71 17.65
C GLY A 139 -5.33 -22.01 16.29
N ILE A 140 -4.97 -20.73 16.26
CA ILE A 140 -4.86 -19.92 15.04
C ILE A 140 -3.43 -19.94 14.56
N ASP A 141 -3.22 -20.39 13.33
CA ASP A 141 -1.93 -20.51 12.67
C ASP A 141 -1.62 -19.40 11.65
N LYS A 142 -2.56 -18.48 11.46
CA LYS A 142 -2.46 -17.39 10.48
C LYS A 142 -2.71 -16.04 11.14
N VAL A 143 -1.79 -15.09 10.93
CA VAL A 143 -1.99 -13.68 11.25
C VAL A 143 -2.04 -12.90 9.95
N ILE A 144 -3.10 -12.14 9.71
CA ILE A 144 -3.22 -11.24 8.56
C ILE A 144 -2.98 -9.83 9.05
N HIS A 145 -1.98 -9.15 8.46
CA HIS A 145 -1.60 -7.79 8.79
C HIS A 145 -1.94 -6.82 7.67
N CYS A 146 -2.82 -5.87 7.94
CA CYS A 146 -3.37 -4.93 6.95
C CYS A 146 -2.49 -3.69 6.68
N GLY A 147 -1.16 -3.83 6.76
CA GLY A 147 -0.18 -2.79 6.41
C GLY A 147 0.19 -1.83 7.55
N ASN A 148 1.17 -0.97 7.26
CA ASN A 148 1.83 -0.11 8.23
C ASN A 148 2.55 -0.92 9.33
N ILE A 149 3.36 -1.91 8.92
CA ILE A 149 4.22 -2.67 9.82
C ILE A 149 5.21 -1.73 10.49
N THR A 150 5.81 -0.83 9.72
CA THR A 150 6.74 0.19 10.20
C THR A 150 6.08 1.55 10.33
N GLU A 151 6.68 2.45 11.10
CA GLU A 151 6.26 3.87 11.17
C GLU A 151 6.60 4.60 9.87
N GLY A 152 7.52 4.07 9.07
CA GLY A 152 7.98 4.72 7.87
C GLY A 152 8.99 5.84 8.14
N LEU A 153 9.27 6.63 7.10
CA LEU A 153 10.20 7.75 7.16
C LEU A 153 9.47 9.08 6.96
N TYR A 154 10.01 10.11 7.57
CA TYR A 154 9.60 11.49 7.36
C TYR A 154 10.70 12.21 6.56
N PRO A 155 10.53 12.43 5.25
CA PRO A 155 11.58 12.98 4.37
C PRO A 155 12.02 14.39 4.75
N VAL A 156 11.13 15.13 5.41
CA VAL A 156 11.43 16.45 5.95
C VAL A 156 11.30 16.38 7.46
N LYS A 157 12.35 16.79 8.18
CA LYS A 157 12.28 16.91 9.64
C LYS A 157 11.15 17.86 10.02
N ASN A 158 10.11 17.32 10.60
CA ASN A 158 8.96 18.02 11.10
C ASN A 158 8.68 17.61 12.56
N LYS A 159 7.65 18.18 13.17
CA LYS A 159 7.28 17.86 14.55
C LYS A 159 6.99 16.38 14.81
N TYR A 160 6.69 15.59 13.77
CA TYR A 160 6.39 14.15 13.87
C TYR A 160 7.65 13.28 13.76
N SER A 161 8.75 13.80 13.23
CA SER A 161 10.04 13.07 13.19
C SER A 161 10.50 12.65 14.59
N ASN A 162 10.13 13.40 15.62
CA ASN A 162 10.46 13.09 17.01
C ASN A 162 9.72 11.86 17.55
N THR A 163 8.72 11.32 16.81
CA THR A 163 8.04 10.08 17.17
C THR A 163 8.86 8.84 16.83
N LEU A 164 9.85 8.98 15.95
CA LEU A 164 10.74 7.88 15.60
C LEU A 164 11.82 7.69 16.65
N PHE A 165 12.14 6.45 16.99
CA PHE A 165 13.38 6.05 17.64
C PHE A 165 14.34 5.35 16.65
N LEU A 166 13.80 4.87 15.52
CA LEU A 166 14.55 4.37 14.37
C LEU A 166 14.17 5.22 13.14
N ASP A 167 15.09 6.03 12.69
CA ASP A 167 14.90 7.04 11.63
C ASP A 167 15.53 6.66 10.28
N ASP A 168 15.88 5.39 10.13
CA ASP A 168 16.51 4.83 8.93
C ASP A 168 15.78 3.58 8.47
N THR A 169 15.68 3.37 7.15
CA THR A 169 14.98 2.23 6.54
C THR A 169 15.52 0.89 7.02
N MET A 170 16.83 0.68 6.90
CA MET A 170 17.41 -0.62 7.24
C MET A 170 17.35 -0.89 8.74
N ARG A 171 17.45 0.14 9.58
CA ARG A 171 17.27 -0.01 11.03
C ARG A 171 15.85 -0.45 11.37
N GLN A 172 14.82 0.11 10.73
CA GLN A 172 13.43 -0.33 10.93
C GLN A 172 13.22 -1.76 10.43
N VAL A 173 13.73 -2.09 9.24
CA VAL A 173 13.65 -3.44 8.67
C VAL A 173 14.34 -4.47 9.56
N ASN A 174 15.58 -4.23 9.96
CA ASN A 174 16.33 -5.14 10.83
C ASN A 174 15.64 -5.32 12.18
N TYR A 175 15.08 -4.23 12.73
CA TYR A 175 14.33 -4.32 13.98
C TYR A 175 13.07 -5.20 13.84
N VAL A 176 12.35 -5.13 12.71
CA VAL A 176 11.23 -6.04 12.43
C VAL A 176 11.74 -7.47 12.34
N ILE A 177 12.81 -7.74 11.58
CA ILE A 177 13.38 -9.07 11.43
C ILE A 177 13.75 -9.69 12.79
N GLU A 178 14.37 -8.92 13.67
CA GLU A 178 14.87 -9.37 14.97
C GLU A 178 13.80 -9.40 16.07
N ASN A 179 12.83 -8.48 16.03
CA ASN A 179 11.95 -8.20 17.17
C ASN A 179 10.46 -8.44 16.91
N TYR A 180 10.05 -8.77 15.67
CA TYR A 180 8.67 -9.13 15.43
C TYR A 180 8.38 -10.53 16.00
N PRO A 181 7.23 -10.76 16.67
CA PRO A 181 6.92 -12.04 17.31
C PRO A 181 7.10 -13.23 16.37
N TYR A 182 7.64 -14.29 16.91
CA TYR A 182 7.75 -15.59 16.25
C TYR A 182 7.18 -16.67 17.16
N ILE A 183 6.22 -17.43 16.65
CA ILE A 183 5.71 -18.66 17.27
C ILE A 183 5.71 -19.74 16.21
N GLU A 184 6.37 -20.85 16.46
CA GLU A 184 6.43 -21.96 15.52
C GLU A 184 5.02 -22.47 15.14
N GLY A 185 4.76 -22.53 13.83
CA GLY A 185 3.47 -22.89 13.26
C GLY A 185 2.54 -21.72 12.97
N ILE A 186 2.84 -20.51 13.43
CA ILE A 186 2.09 -19.30 13.07
C ILE A 186 2.82 -18.56 11.93
N LYS A 187 2.10 -18.23 10.87
CA LYS A 187 2.60 -17.42 9.77
C LYS A 187 1.88 -16.07 9.71
N THR A 188 2.64 -15.02 9.43
CA THR A 188 2.15 -13.65 9.26
C THR A 188 2.06 -13.31 7.78
N TYR A 189 0.86 -13.09 7.28
CA TYR A 189 0.56 -12.67 5.91
C TYR A 189 0.31 -11.17 5.89
N PHE A 190 1.12 -10.40 5.16
CA PHE A 190 1.07 -8.97 5.29
C PHE A 190 1.20 -8.21 3.97
N ILE A 191 0.61 -7.03 3.93
CA ILE A 191 0.82 -6.05 2.87
C ILE A 191 1.63 -4.87 3.39
N ASN A 192 2.37 -4.19 2.51
CA ASN A 192 2.86 -2.86 2.82
C ASN A 192 1.68 -1.88 2.87
N GLY A 193 1.67 -1.00 3.86
CA GLY A 193 0.75 0.14 3.92
C GLY A 193 1.42 1.43 3.47
N THR A 194 0.68 2.53 3.58
CA THR A 194 1.15 3.85 3.11
C THR A 194 2.37 4.38 3.86
N LYS A 195 2.55 3.99 5.12
CA LYS A 195 3.76 4.32 5.88
C LYS A 195 4.96 3.49 5.41
N ASP A 196 4.74 2.20 5.15
CA ASP A 196 5.76 1.30 4.62
C ASP A 196 6.25 1.74 3.23
N GLU A 197 5.36 2.31 2.40
CA GLU A 197 5.72 2.87 1.10
C GLU A 197 6.67 4.07 1.18
N THR A 198 6.77 4.75 2.31
CA THR A 198 7.71 5.87 2.46
C THR A 198 9.15 5.42 2.33
N HIS A 199 9.49 4.19 2.70
CA HIS A 199 10.81 3.61 2.49
C HIS A 199 11.15 3.46 1.02
N PHE A 200 10.19 2.99 0.21
CA PHE A 200 10.38 2.90 -1.24
C PHE A 200 10.51 4.28 -1.89
N LYS A 201 9.70 5.24 -1.46
CA LYS A 201 9.71 6.61 -2.00
C LYS A 201 11.01 7.36 -1.69
N ASN A 202 11.62 7.12 -0.53
CA ASN A 202 12.84 7.81 -0.09
C ASN A 202 14.12 7.07 -0.51
N ASP A 203 14.14 5.74 -0.32
CA ASP A 203 15.37 4.95 -0.43
C ASP A 203 15.30 3.87 -1.52
N GLY A 204 14.16 3.74 -2.22
CA GLY A 204 13.96 2.73 -3.25
C GLY A 204 13.82 1.30 -2.71
N ILE A 205 13.64 1.12 -1.39
CA ILE A 205 13.61 -0.19 -0.74
C ILE A 205 12.17 -0.63 -0.50
N ASN A 206 11.77 -1.78 -1.07
CA ASN A 206 10.51 -2.44 -0.71
C ASN A 206 10.74 -3.27 0.55
N ILE A 207 10.31 -2.72 1.71
CA ILE A 207 10.54 -3.36 3.01
C ILE A 207 9.82 -4.69 3.16
N GLY A 208 8.64 -4.85 2.55
CA GLY A 208 7.88 -6.10 2.63
C GLY A 208 8.63 -7.26 1.98
N LYS A 209 9.21 -7.03 0.79
CA LYS A 209 10.08 -8.03 0.14
C LYS A 209 11.30 -8.33 1.00
N ARG A 210 11.96 -7.30 1.53
CA ARG A 210 13.17 -7.46 2.33
C ARG A 210 12.93 -8.21 3.63
N ILE A 211 11.81 -7.98 4.31
CA ILE A 211 11.44 -8.73 5.52
C ILE A 211 11.17 -10.20 5.18
N ALA A 212 10.40 -10.47 4.12
CA ALA A 212 10.05 -11.83 3.72
C ALA A 212 11.26 -12.65 3.21
N GLU A 213 12.31 -12.00 2.71
CA GLU A 213 13.58 -12.66 2.35
C GLU A 213 14.33 -13.22 3.56
N GLU A 214 14.19 -12.61 4.74
CA GLU A 214 14.91 -12.96 5.97
C GLU A 214 14.04 -13.69 7.00
N ARG A 215 12.71 -13.74 6.81
CA ARG A 215 11.73 -14.29 7.74
C ARG A 215 10.77 -15.23 7.02
N ASP A 216 11.00 -16.53 7.09
CA ASP A 216 10.17 -17.58 6.45
C ASP A 216 8.73 -17.63 7.00
N ASP A 217 8.52 -17.10 8.20
CA ASP A 217 7.21 -17.00 8.85
C ASP A 217 6.44 -15.73 8.46
N MET A 218 7.08 -14.78 7.74
CA MET A 218 6.46 -13.53 7.29
C MET A 218 6.31 -13.51 5.78
N ILE A 219 5.07 -13.64 5.30
CA ILE A 219 4.75 -13.78 3.87
C ILE A 219 4.22 -12.45 3.34
N TYR A 220 5.00 -11.84 2.45
CA TYR A 220 4.62 -10.57 1.82
C TYR A 220 3.61 -10.79 0.70
N LEU A 221 2.44 -10.16 0.83
CA LEU A 221 1.32 -10.28 -0.09
C LEU A 221 1.23 -9.13 -1.10
N GLY A 222 2.02 -8.07 -0.94
CA GLY A 222 2.02 -6.93 -1.86
C GLY A 222 1.88 -5.56 -1.21
N THR A 223 1.73 -4.53 -2.03
CA THR A 223 1.63 -3.15 -1.57
C THR A 223 0.19 -2.66 -1.62
N ASN A 224 -0.32 -2.13 -0.53
CA ASN A 224 -1.64 -1.55 -0.30
C ASN A 224 -2.83 -2.49 -0.47
N THR A 225 -2.78 -3.48 -1.33
CA THR A 225 -3.91 -4.39 -1.60
C THR A 225 -3.45 -5.82 -1.83
N CYS A 226 -4.31 -6.80 -1.46
CA CYS A 226 -4.18 -8.19 -1.87
C CYS A 226 -5.58 -8.82 -1.97
N HIS A 227 -5.83 -9.56 -3.03
CA HIS A 227 -7.00 -10.40 -3.16
C HIS A 227 -6.71 -11.78 -2.57
N ILE A 228 -7.52 -12.19 -1.62
CA ILE A 228 -7.40 -13.51 -0.97
C ILE A 228 -8.64 -14.32 -1.31
N THR A 229 -8.44 -15.53 -1.80
CA THR A 229 -9.53 -16.45 -2.08
C THR A 229 -9.55 -17.60 -1.09
N ILE A 230 -10.74 -18.01 -0.67
CA ILE A 230 -11.01 -19.20 0.16
C ILE A 230 -12.14 -19.91 -0.54
N ASP A 231 -11.87 -20.99 -1.26
CA ASP A 231 -12.81 -21.60 -2.21
C ASP A 231 -13.40 -20.56 -3.17
N LYS A 232 -14.72 -20.28 -3.07
CA LYS A 232 -15.43 -19.25 -3.85
C LYS A 232 -15.62 -17.93 -3.09
N VAL A 233 -15.06 -17.82 -1.90
CA VAL A 233 -15.12 -16.58 -1.11
C VAL A 233 -13.99 -15.67 -1.54
N ASN A 234 -14.32 -14.48 -2.01
CA ASN A 234 -13.37 -13.43 -2.34
C ASN A 234 -13.23 -12.47 -1.16
N MET A 235 -12.02 -12.30 -0.67
CA MET A 235 -11.68 -11.38 0.39
C MET A 235 -10.67 -10.36 -0.14
N LEU A 236 -10.93 -9.08 0.05
CA LEU A 236 -10.02 -8.00 -0.30
C LEU A 236 -9.36 -7.45 0.95
N LEU A 237 -8.05 -7.56 1.01
CA LEU A 237 -7.20 -6.95 2.02
C LEU A 237 -6.69 -5.62 1.49
N ILE A 238 -6.86 -4.51 2.25
CA ILE A 238 -6.45 -3.18 1.81
C ILE A 238 -5.97 -2.31 2.98
N ASN A 239 -4.95 -1.49 2.73
CA ASN A 239 -4.57 -0.40 3.62
C ASN A 239 -5.14 0.91 3.08
N LEU A 240 -6.12 1.49 3.78
CA LEU A 240 -6.80 2.71 3.37
C LEU A 240 -6.07 3.94 3.94
N ASN A 241 -5.40 4.69 3.06
CA ASN A 241 -4.86 6.00 3.42
C ASN A 241 -5.91 7.08 3.18
N LEU A 242 -6.89 7.14 4.05
CA LEU A 242 -8.00 8.07 3.91
C LEU A 242 -8.06 9.04 5.09
N ALA A 243 -8.37 10.30 4.80
CA ALA A 243 -8.69 11.26 5.84
C ALA A 243 -9.88 10.75 6.67
N LYS A 244 -9.79 10.86 7.99
CA LYS A 244 -10.91 10.50 8.88
C LYS A 244 -12.11 11.39 8.58
N THR A 245 -13.28 10.79 8.62
CA THR A 245 -14.57 11.46 8.41
C THR A 245 -15.41 11.33 9.65
N TYR A 246 -16.43 12.18 9.79
CA TYR A 246 -17.34 12.15 10.93
C TYR A 246 -18.01 10.77 11.08
N THR A 247 -18.46 10.18 9.96
CA THR A 247 -19.00 8.82 9.95
C THR A 247 -17.89 7.83 9.61
N ILE A 248 -17.53 6.96 10.55
CA ILE A 248 -16.43 6.00 10.42
C ILE A 248 -16.59 5.08 9.20
N SER A 249 -17.83 4.65 8.92
CA SER A 249 -18.14 3.76 7.79
C SER A 249 -18.18 4.47 6.43
N TYR A 250 -18.12 5.81 6.37
CA TYR A 250 -18.32 6.56 5.12
C TYR A 250 -17.28 6.21 4.05
N ARG A 251 -16.00 6.20 4.40
CA ARG A 251 -14.93 5.92 3.44
C ARG A 251 -14.94 4.49 2.88
N PRO A 252 -15.09 3.44 3.71
CA PRO A 252 -15.26 2.08 3.18
C PRO A 252 -16.50 1.95 2.30
N GLN A 253 -17.62 2.60 2.64
CA GLN A 253 -18.83 2.61 1.80
C GLN A 253 -18.60 3.29 0.44
N GLN A 254 -17.90 4.44 0.43
CA GLN A 254 -17.49 5.11 -0.82
C GLN A 254 -16.59 4.20 -1.66
N PHE A 255 -15.63 3.53 -1.05
CA PHE A 255 -14.75 2.59 -1.73
C PHE A 255 -15.54 1.46 -2.41
N ILE A 256 -16.49 0.82 -1.68
CA ILE A 256 -17.35 -0.22 -2.25
C ILE A 256 -18.25 0.34 -3.36
N ASN A 257 -18.73 1.58 -3.24
CA ASN A 257 -19.56 2.22 -4.26
C ASN A 257 -18.79 2.49 -5.56
N SER A 258 -17.49 2.72 -5.49
CA SER A 258 -16.64 2.92 -6.68
C SER A 258 -16.34 1.63 -7.44
N MET A 259 -16.56 0.46 -6.82
CA MET A 259 -16.33 -0.84 -7.46
C MET A 259 -17.50 -1.23 -8.38
N ARG A 260 -17.19 -1.87 -9.50
CA ARG A 260 -18.20 -2.54 -10.31
C ARG A 260 -18.82 -3.71 -9.54
N SER A 261 -20.05 -4.09 -9.89
CA SER A 261 -20.77 -5.13 -9.12
C SER A 261 -20.06 -6.48 -9.12
N GLU A 262 -19.42 -6.83 -10.22
CA GLU A 262 -18.65 -8.06 -10.42
C GLU A 262 -17.33 -8.11 -9.64
N ASP A 263 -16.73 -6.93 -9.33
CA ASP A 263 -15.45 -6.82 -8.64
C ASP A 263 -15.60 -6.76 -7.11
N LYS A 264 -16.83 -6.71 -6.59
CA LYS A 264 -17.05 -6.60 -5.14
C LYS A 264 -16.67 -7.88 -4.42
N PRO A 265 -15.83 -7.78 -3.36
CA PRO A 265 -15.50 -8.92 -2.55
C PRO A 265 -16.67 -9.34 -1.65
N ASN A 266 -16.66 -10.57 -1.17
CA ASN A 266 -17.55 -11.01 -0.10
C ASN A 266 -17.17 -10.38 1.25
N ILE A 267 -15.86 -10.15 1.44
CA ILE A 267 -15.29 -9.62 2.68
C ILE A 267 -14.27 -8.54 2.33
N LEU A 268 -14.39 -7.37 2.94
CA LEU A 268 -13.41 -6.28 2.88
C LEU A 268 -12.72 -6.14 4.24
N LEU A 269 -11.41 -6.42 4.28
CA LEU A 269 -10.55 -6.21 5.44
C LEU A 269 -9.72 -4.96 5.19
N TYR A 270 -9.82 -3.95 6.05
CA TYR A 270 -9.11 -2.70 5.82
C TYR A 270 -8.43 -2.16 7.08
N GLY A 271 -7.12 -1.86 6.94
CA GLY A 271 -6.30 -1.17 7.92
C GLY A 271 -6.19 0.34 7.64
N GLY A 272 -5.41 1.05 8.46
CA GLY A 272 -5.06 2.46 8.29
C GLY A 272 -6.05 3.46 8.89
N LEU A 273 -7.29 3.07 9.20
CA LEU A 273 -8.25 3.94 9.87
C LEU A 273 -8.18 3.87 11.39
N LEU A 274 -7.47 2.88 11.95
CA LEU A 274 -7.22 2.68 13.40
C LEU A 274 -8.51 2.43 14.21
N GLU A 275 -9.55 1.90 13.58
CA GLU A 275 -10.85 1.67 14.19
C GLU A 275 -11.15 0.18 14.26
N MET A 276 -11.86 -0.24 15.32
CA MET A 276 -12.33 -1.62 15.50
C MET A 276 -13.84 -1.68 15.22
N GLN A 277 -14.20 -2.01 13.97
CA GLN A 277 -15.59 -1.97 13.53
C GLN A 277 -15.90 -3.11 12.56
N LYS A 278 -17.11 -3.67 12.67
CA LYS A 278 -17.66 -4.64 11.69
C LYS A 278 -19.06 -4.20 11.29
N PHE A 279 -19.33 -4.17 9.98
CA PHE A 279 -20.66 -3.88 9.43
C PHE A 279 -20.84 -4.54 8.06
N ASN A 280 -22.07 -4.63 7.59
CA ASN A 280 -22.37 -5.09 6.22
C ASN A 280 -22.83 -3.90 5.38
N TYR A 281 -22.33 -3.83 4.15
CA TYR A 281 -22.75 -2.82 3.19
C TYR A 281 -22.80 -3.40 1.77
N ARG A 282 -23.98 -3.35 1.14
CA ARG A 282 -24.21 -3.88 -0.23
C ARG A 282 -23.69 -5.31 -0.40
N ASN A 283 -24.02 -6.18 0.54
CA ASN A 283 -23.60 -7.59 0.60
C ASN A 283 -22.08 -7.81 0.82
N VAL A 284 -21.31 -6.78 1.12
CA VAL A 284 -19.91 -6.88 1.51
C VAL A 284 -19.80 -6.83 3.04
N ASN A 285 -19.13 -7.82 3.61
CA ASN A 285 -18.82 -7.83 5.05
C ASN A 285 -17.54 -6.98 5.26
N CYS A 286 -17.68 -5.82 5.86
CA CYS A 286 -16.62 -4.86 6.09
C CYS A 286 -16.07 -5.02 7.51
N ILE A 287 -14.77 -5.22 7.65
CA ILE A 287 -14.08 -5.33 8.93
C ILE A 287 -12.92 -4.33 8.95
N SER A 288 -13.07 -3.30 9.79
CA SER A 288 -12.01 -2.35 10.10
C SER A 288 -11.04 -2.96 11.09
N VAL A 289 -9.77 -2.89 10.77
CA VAL A 289 -8.72 -3.51 11.57
C VAL A 289 -8.15 -2.50 12.55
N PRO A 290 -8.17 -2.79 13.87
CA PRO A 290 -7.59 -1.91 14.86
C PRO A 290 -6.06 -1.82 14.70
N SER A 291 -5.46 -0.83 15.33
CA SER A 291 -4.02 -0.68 15.38
C SER A 291 -3.39 -1.52 16.49
N VAL A 292 -2.05 -1.66 16.42
CA VAL A 292 -1.25 -2.15 17.56
C VAL A 292 -0.29 -1.06 18.04
N VAL A 293 -0.45 0.18 17.60
CA VAL A 293 0.34 1.34 18.05
C VAL A 293 -0.42 2.12 19.12
N ALA A 294 0.27 2.63 20.13
CA ALA A 294 -0.33 3.51 21.11
C ALA A 294 -0.76 4.86 20.50
N THR A 295 -1.70 5.54 21.13
CA THR A 295 -2.16 6.85 20.69
C THR A 295 -1.02 7.86 20.71
N THR A 296 -0.71 8.41 19.54
CA THR A 296 0.35 9.41 19.38
C THR A 296 -0.11 10.81 19.76
N ASP A 297 0.84 11.72 20.01
CA ASP A 297 0.52 13.13 20.25
C ASP A 297 -0.21 13.76 19.06
N GLU A 298 0.12 13.35 17.83
CA GLU A 298 -0.58 13.78 16.62
C GLU A 298 -2.06 13.35 16.64
N MET A 299 -2.32 12.09 16.97
CA MET A 299 -3.69 11.57 17.07
C MET A 299 -4.48 12.32 18.14
N THR A 300 -3.86 12.59 19.28
CA THR A 300 -4.47 13.36 20.36
C THR A 300 -4.80 14.79 19.93
N GLN A 301 -3.85 15.50 19.31
CA GLN A 301 -4.05 16.87 18.82
C GLN A 301 -5.14 16.95 17.76
N LYS A 302 -5.20 15.96 16.86
CA LYS A 302 -6.21 15.87 15.79
C LYS A 302 -7.52 15.25 16.26
N ARG A 303 -7.62 14.85 17.52
CA ARG A 303 -8.78 14.13 18.09
C ARG A 303 -9.15 12.88 17.29
N TYR A 304 -8.15 12.14 16.83
CA TYR A 304 -8.37 10.87 16.17
C TYR A 304 -8.59 9.78 17.20
N SER A 305 -9.66 9.00 17.02
CA SER A 305 -9.81 7.75 17.77
C SER A 305 -8.73 6.75 17.33
N ASN A 306 -8.29 5.93 18.27
CA ASN A 306 -7.34 4.87 18.03
C ASN A 306 -7.77 3.66 18.87
N ASN A 307 -8.31 2.65 18.22
CA ASN A 307 -8.60 1.39 18.87
C ASN A 307 -7.38 0.48 18.77
N ILE A 308 -6.88 0.05 19.91
CA ILE A 308 -5.73 -0.86 19.99
C ILE A 308 -6.25 -2.27 20.23
N GLY A 309 -5.78 -3.22 19.42
CA GLY A 309 -6.26 -4.61 19.58
C GLY A 309 -6.09 -5.48 18.35
N ALA A 310 -6.86 -6.57 18.37
CA ALA A 310 -6.93 -7.53 17.29
C ALA A 310 -8.36 -8.07 17.13
N TRP A 311 -8.64 -8.60 15.93
CA TRP A 311 -9.77 -9.47 15.71
C TRP A 311 -9.29 -10.93 15.61
N TYR A 312 -9.99 -11.85 16.24
CA TYR A 312 -9.86 -13.28 15.98
C TYR A 312 -11.06 -13.71 15.16
N ILE A 313 -10.80 -14.15 13.94
CA ILE A 313 -11.82 -14.44 12.93
C ILE A 313 -11.89 -15.95 12.69
N THR A 314 -13.13 -16.47 12.63
CA THR A 314 -13.41 -17.79 12.09
C THR A 314 -14.39 -17.63 10.93
N LEU A 315 -13.97 -18.04 9.73
CA LEU A 315 -14.83 -18.11 8.56
C LEU A 315 -15.22 -19.56 8.31
N LYS A 316 -16.48 -19.77 7.99
CA LYS A 316 -16.99 -21.07 7.58
C LYS A 316 -17.53 -21.00 6.16
N VAL A 317 -17.14 -21.98 5.37
CA VAL A 317 -17.54 -22.15 3.98
C VAL A 317 -18.47 -23.34 3.87
N ASN A 318 -19.55 -23.22 3.11
CA ASN A 318 -20.45 -24.35 2.90
C ASN A 318 -19.88 -25.35 1.88
N LYS A 319 -20.49 -26.53 1.75
CA LYS A 319 -20.06 -27.61 0.82
C LYS A 319 -19.99 -27.21 -0.66
N LYS A 320 -20.57 -26.06 -1.04
CA LYS A 320 -20.52 -25.52 -2.42
C LYS A 320 -19.41 -24.46 -2.59
N GLY A 321 -18.65 -24.16 -1.54
CA GLY A 321 -17.55 -23.21 -1.55
C GLY A 321 -17.97 -21.76 -1.24
N TYR A 322 -19.21 -21.49 -0.83
CA TYR A 322 -19.67 -20.14 -0.52
C TYR A 322 -19.59 -19.83 0.98
N LEU A 323 -19.43 -18.56 1.32
CA LEU A 323 -19.41 -18.08 2.69
C LEU A 323 -20.70 -18.46 3.42
N GLU A 324 -20.58 -19.23 4.51
CA GLU A 324 -21.69 -19.63 5.38
C GLU A 324 -21.80 -18.70 6.58
N SER A 325 -20.69 -18.46 7.28
CA SER A 325 -20.70 -17.59 8.46
C SER A 325 -19.34 -16.90 8.70
N ILE A 326 -19.40 -15.77 9.43
CA ILE A 326 -18.22 -15.02 9.92
C ILE A 326 -18.40 -14.79 11.41
N GLN A 327 -17.58 -15.44 12.22
CA GLN A 327 -17.44 -15.13 13.63
C GLN A 327 -16.24 -14.19 13.82
N ALA A 328 -16.43 -13.09 14.50
CA ALA A 328 -15.38 -12.11 14.76
C ALA A 328 -15.38 -11.78 16.26
N LEU A 329 -14.33 -12.21 16.94
CA LEU A 329 -14.10 -11.91 18.35
C LEU A 329 -13.19 -10.69 18.46
N ALA A 330 -13.68 -9.60 19.02
CA ALA A 330 -12.92 -8.41 19.29
C ALA A 330 -12.07 -8.56 20.55
N SER A 331 -10.79 -8.22 20.48
CA SER A 331 -9.88 -8.21 21.65
C SER A 331 -9.23 -6.82 21.78
N PRO A 332 -9.90 -5.85 22.43
CA PRO A 332 -9.35 -4.51 22.62
C PRO A 332 -8.34 -4.50 23.78
N TYR A 333 -7.36 -3.60 23.67
CA TYR A 333 -6.39 -3.29 24.70
C TYR A 333 -6.55 -1.84 25.15
N TYR A 334 -6.75 -1.62 26.44
CA TYR A 334 -7.00 -0.29 27.03
C TYR A 334 -5.76 0.29 27.70
N VAL A 335 -4.77 -0.55 27.97
CA VAL A 335 -3.52 -0.15 28.65
C VAL A 335 -2.35 -0.30 27.68
N THR A 336 -1.56 0.76 27.57
CA THR A 336 -0.36 0.81 26.73
C THR A 336 0.88 1.07 27.56
N ASN A 337 2.02 0.57 27.11
CA ASN A 337 3.32 0.80 27.75
C ASN A 337 4.11 1.86 26.98
N LYS A 338 4.34 3.01 27.58
CA LYS A 338 5.08 4.12 26.97
C LYS A 338 6.57 3.81 26.73
N GLU A 339 7.12 2.82 27.45
CA GLU A 339 8.53 2.42 27.35
C GLU A 339 8.73 1.14 26.55
N ASP A 340 7.68 0.66 25.87
CA ASP A 340 7.69 -0.62 25.19
C ASP A 340 8.72 -0.68 24.04
N TYR A 341 9.04 0.46 23.44
CA TYR A 341 10.08 0.55 22.42
C TYR A 341 11.52 0.38 22.96
N ILE A 342 11.71 0.51 24.29
CA ILE A 342 13.01 0.37 24.94
C ILE A 342 13.16 -1.00 25.61
N LYS A 343 12.10 -1.49 26.25
CA LYS A 343 12.13 -2.62 27.19
C LYS A 343 11.46 -3.90 26.65
N SER A 344 10.89 -3.86 25.46
CA SER A 344 10.18 -5.00 24.91
C SER A 344 11.09 -6.23 24.75
N LYS A 345 10.68 -7.36 25.32
CA LYS A 345 11.31 -8.64 25.09
C LYS A 345 10.66 -9.32 23.90
N VAL A 346 11.48 -9.82 23.03
CA VAL A 346 11.03 -10.57 21.86
C VAL A 346 10.45 -11.91 22.28
N LEU A 347 9.31 -12.27 21.70
CA LEU A 347 8.70 -13.59 21.86
C LEU A 347 9.23 -14.51 20.76
N HIS A 348 10.09 -15.44 21.14
CA HIS A 348 10.50 -16.55 20.28
C HIS A 348 10.14 -17.85 20.99
N LEU A 349 9.21 -18.62 20.40
CA LEU A 349 8.77 -19.90 20.92
C LEU A 349 8.95 -20.97 19.85
N THR A 350 9.65 -22.04 20.19
CA THR A 350 9.81 -23.22 19.36
C THR A 350 8.89 -24.35 19.82
N LYS A 351 8.67 -25.34 18.94
CA LYS A 351 7.79 -26.47 19.21
C LYS A 351 8.36 -27.31 20.36
N GLY A 352 7.74 -27.30 21.53
CA GLY A 352 8.19 -27.96 22.74
C GLY A 352 8.36 -27.03 23.95
N GLU A 353 8.44 -25.74 23.76
CA GLU A 353 8.50 -24.73 24.83
C GLU A 353 7.11 -24.21 25.23
N ASN A 354 6.05 -24.68 24.58
CA ASN A 354 4.65 -24.34 24.90
C ASN A 354 4.17 -25.09 26.15
N LYS A 355 4.80 -24.82 27.29
CA LYS A 355 4.22 -25.10 28.60
C LYS A 355 3.62 -23.80 29.12
N TRP A 356 2.35 -23.64 28.87
CA TRP A 356 1.50 -22.58 29.46
C TRP A 356 1.06 -23.00 30.86
#